data_aaa1257753b2d613294950a279e1b27a
#
_entry.id   aaa1257753b2d613294950a279e1b27a
#
_cell.length_a   1.000
_cell.length_b   1.000
_cell.length_c   1.000
_cell.angle_alpha   90.00
_cell.angle_beta   90.00
_cell.angle_gamma   90.00
#
_symmetry.space_group_name_H-M   'P 1'
#
loop_
_entity.id
_entity.type
_entity.pdbx_description
1 polymer ?
#
loop_
_entity_poly.entity_id
_entity_poly.type
_entity_poly.pdbx_seq_one_letter_code
_entity_poly.pdbx_strand_id
1 'polypeptide(L)'
;MESQRKTILIIVVLAWFIMSTITTVSRANEPSRPDAPQLKVYRIDRNISDDARGCIECHAQQNRGIVADWAASRHAHANITCVDCHTAGPADVDANKNHLGYIKTRISPIVSPKDCSRCHPSEAAEYARSKHAHTREIIWKIDPWLNHGMNNSIERLTGCYHCHGTDVKIKDGEFVKDTWPNVGVGRINPDGSKGSCSSCHTRHRFSAAEARKPEACGQCHLGPDHPQIEIYEESKHGAIYHAEGDSWNWNAASGMWTPGVDYRAPTCSVCHMSGINGLATTHDVTERLAWETQAPLTIRPDKFEPWPAKTYYKEERQKMKKVCLTCHSEDWADGHFSNLDASVQNYNEVYYKPMKKLVDQLYEQKLLSKEKPLDEKLEIEMYELWHHEGRRARFGAAMMAPDYAWWHGFYELKKRCMVIEEQAEQMLKKGEPAKVFEVKESGGDTTKPDF
;
A
#
# COMPACT_ATOMS: atom_id res chain seq x y z
N MET A 1 67.74 -33.20 -9.43
CA MET A 1 67.15 -31.85 -9.60
C MET A 1 66.44 -31.68 -10.95
N GLU A 2 66.80 -32.36 -12.00
CA GLU A 2 66.20 -32.25 -13.34
C GLU A 2 64.85 -32.98 -13.47
N SER A 3 64.67 -34.08 -12.76
CA SER A 3 63.42 -34.83 -12.73
C SER A 3 62.21 -34.04 -12.08
N GLN A 4 62.47 -33.26 -11.04
CA GLN A 4 61.41 -32.45 -10.37
C GLN A 4 60.98 -31.23 -11.20
N ARG A 5 61.93 -30.67 -11.99
CA ARG A 5 61.55 -29.54 -12.89
C ARG A 5 60.62 -29.96 -14.03
N LYS A 6 60.81 -31.19 -14.59
CA LYS A 6 59.90 -31.71 -15.65
C LYS A 6 58.53 -32.04 -15.11
N THR A 7 58.41 -32.55 -13.89
CA THR A 7 57.12 -32.84 -13.25
C THR A 7 56.34 -31.56 -12.93
N ILE A 8 57.00 -30.51 -12.45
CA ILE A 8 56.37 -29.22 -12.16
C ILE A 8 55.92 -28.55 -13.46
N LEU A 9 56.68 -28.62 -14.55
CA LEU A 9 56.29 -28.04 -15.83
C LEU A 9 55.08 -28.74 -16.45
N ILE A 10 54.96 -30.05 -16.31
CA ILE A 10 53.80 -30.83 -16.80
C ILE A 10 52.53 -30.48 -15.99
N ILE A 11 52.66 -30.31 -14.67
CA ILE A 11 51.52 -29.93 -13.81
C ILE A 11 51.04 -28.50 -14.11
N VAL A 12 51.94 -27.56 -14.38
CA VAL A 12 51.59 -26.18 -14.74
C VAL A 12 50.95 -26.12 -16.13
N VAL A 13 51.40 -26.89 -17.10
CA VAL A 13 50.81 -26.96 -18.44
C VAL A 13 49.42 -27.63 -18.41
N LEU A 14 49.24 -28.70 -17.63
CA LEU A 14 47.94 -29.35 -17.40
C LEU A 14 46.96 -28.42 -16.66
N ALA A 15 47.39 -27.66 -15.67
CA ALA A 15 46.57 -26.68 -14.96
C ALA A 15 46.14 -25.54 -15.92
N TRP A 16 47.02 -25.11 -16.83
CA TRP A 16 46.68 -24.09 -17.82
C TRP A 16 45.68 -24.60 -18.89
N PHE A 17 45.77 -25.86 -19.29
CA PHE A 17 44.81 -26.49 -20.21
C PHE A 17 43.46 -26.74 -19.55
N ILE A 18 43.42 -27.08 -18.25
CA ILE A 18 42.19 -27.24 -17.50
C ILE A 18 41.49 -25.85 -17.25
N MET A 19 42.28 -24.79 -17.01
CA MET A 19 41.72 -23.43 -16.91
C MET A 19 41.25 -22.85 -18.26
N SER A 20 41.79 -23.31 -19.39
CA SER A 20 41.38 -22.85 -20.71
C SER A 20 40.11 -23.56 -21.24
N THR A 21 39.70 -24.68 -20.63
CA THR A 21 38.48 -25.41 -21.02
C THR A 21 37.25 -25.10 -20.19
N ILE A 22 37.38 -24.24 -19.14
CA ILE A 22 36.25 -23.83 -18.29
C ILE A 22 35.58 -22.53 -18.78
N THR A 23 36.02 -21.90 -19.86
CA THR A 23 35.48 -20.63 -20.36
C THR A 23 34.59 -20.74 -21.58
N THR A 24 34.04 -21.90 -21.88
CA THR A 24 32.89 -22.02 -22.76
C THR A 24 31.71 -22.66 -22.00
N VAL A 25 31.29 -22.04 -20.90
CA VAL A 25 29.89 -22.15 -20.53
C VAL A 25 29.13 -21.46 -21.67
N SER A 26 28.64 -22.26 -22.57
CA SER A 26 27.62 -21.86 -23.53
C SER A 26 26.61 -21.04 -22.74
N ARG A 27 26.50 -19.74 -23.03
CA ARG A 27 25.31 -18.99 -22.63
C ARG A 27 24.14 -19.80 -23.16
N ALA A 28 23.46 -20.48 -22.28
CA ALA A 28 22.15 -21.04 -22.59
C ALA A 28 21.38 -19.89 -23.26
N ASN A 29 20.83 -20.14 -24.44
CA ASN A 29 20.05 -19.18 -25.18
C ASN A 29 19.11 -18.48 -24.18
N GLU A 30 19.34 -17.20 -23.90
CA GLU A 30 18.33 -16.38 -23.27
C GLU A 30 17.05 -16.64 -24.07
N PRO A 31 15.93 -17.01 -23.41
CA PRO A 31 14.69 -17.18 -24.14
C PRO A 31 14.45 -15.86 -24.87
N SER A 32 14.44 -15.92 -26.21
CA SER A 32 14.18 -14.76 -27.05
C SER A 32 12.86 -14.17 -26.54
N ARG A 33 12.89 -12.92 -26.10
CA ARG A 33 11.66 -12.18 -25.84
C ARG A 33 10.75 -12.38 -27.04
N PRO A 34 9.50 -12.85 -26.89
CA PRO A 34 8.57 -12.83 -27.99
C PRO A 34 8.57 -11.41 -28.54
N ASP A 35 8.71 -11.26 -29.84
CA ASP A 35 8.80 -9.97 -30.52
C ASP A 35 7.68 -9.06 -30.00
N ALA A 36 8.03 -8.21 -29.06
CA ALA A 36 7.10 -7.25 -28.52
C ALA A 36 6.70 -6.35 -29.69
N PRO A 37 5.42 -6.13 -29.94
CA PRO A 37 5.01 -5.20 -30.97
C PRO A 37 5.77 -3.90 -30.74
N GLN A 38 6.58 -3.50 -31.72
CA GLN A 38 7.31 -2.23 -31.66
C GLN A 38 6.25 -1.13 -31.65
N LEU A 39 5.92 -0.67 -30.44
CA LEU A 39 5.08 0.51 -30.28
C LEU A 39 5.79 1.65 -31.00
N LYS A 40 5.17 2.16 -32.08
CA LYS A 40 5.62 3.41 -32.69
C LYS A 40 5.57 4.49 -31.61
N VAL A 41 6.72 4.82 -31.06
CA VAL A 41 6.83 5.97 -30.15
C VAL A 41 6.74 7.22 -31.01
N TYR A 42 5.54 7.78 -31.07
CA TYR A 42 5.36 9.11 -31.65
C TYR A 42 5.89 10.13 -30.66
N ARG A 43 7.04 10.71 -30.92
CA ARG A 43 7.52 11.88 -30.20
C ARG A 43 6.79 13.08 -30.79
N ILE A 44 5.90 13.67 -30.00
CA ILE A 44 5.31 14.97 -30.33
C ILE A 44 6.28 16.01 -29.79
N ASP A 45 7.08 16.59 -30.66
CA ASP A 45 7.92 17.75 -30.31
C ASP A 45 7.01 18.95 -30.15
N ARG A 46 6.61 19.22 -28.90
CA ARG A 46 5.99 20.48 -28.56
C ARG A 46 7.09 21.49 -28.21
N ASN A 47 6.97 22.70 -28.77
CA ASN A 47 7.70 23.83 -28.19
C ASN A 47 7.15 24.09 -26.78
N ILE A 48 8.05 24.13 -25.81
CA ILE A 48 7.69 24.51 -24.43
C ILE A 48 7.13 25.93 -24.49
N SER A 49 5.93 26.14 -23.92
CA SER A 49 5.30 27.46 -23.85
C SER A 49 6.13 28.43 -23.00
N ASP A 50 5.94 29.72 -23.19
CA ASP A 50 6.64 30.73 -22.38
C ASP A 50 6.30 30.62 -20.90
N ASP A 51 5.04 30.30 -20.56
CA ASP A 51 4.62 30.07 -19.19
C ASP A 51 5.35 28.86 -18.58
N ALA A 52 5.45 27.74 -19.33
CA ALA A 52 6.17 26.56 -18.87
C ALA A 52 7.67 26.82 -18.69
N ARG A 53 8.26 27.64 -19.59
CA ARG A 53 9.65 28.07 -19.49
C ARG A 53 9.85 28.91 -18.23
N GLY A 54 8.97 29.86 -17.97
CA GLY A 54 9.01 30.72 -16.77
C GLY A 54 8.91 29.88 -15.48
N CYS A 55 8.05 28.83 -15.44
CA CYS A 55 8.00 27.91 -14.32
C CYS A 55 9.34 27.21 -14.09
N ILE A 56 9.93 26.64 -15.14
CA ILE A 56 11.19 25.88 -15.06
C ILE A 56 12.34 26.81 -14.60
N GLU A 57 12.48 27.99 -15.18
CA GLU A 57 13.56 28.93 -14.86
C GLU A 57 13.51 29.42 -13.40
N CYS A 58 12.32 29.76 -12.91
CA CYS A 58 12.13 30.22 -11.54
C CYS A 58 12.33 29.07 -10.55
N HIS A 59 11.62 27.92 -10.75
CA HIS A 59 11.68 26.80 -9.82
C HIS A 59 13.02 26.05 -9.86
N ALA A 60 13.79 26.12 -10.94
CA ALA A 60 15.17 25.63 -10.96
C ALA A 60 16.08 26.30 -9.94
N GLN A 61 15.76 27.54 -9.58
CA GLN A 61 16.50 28.31 -8.57
C GLN A 61 15.90 28.12 -7.17
N GLN A 62 14.58 28.17 -7.04
CA GLN A 62 13.88 28.13 -5.74
C GLN A 62 13.60 26.73 -5.22
N ASN A 63 13.23 25.79 -6.10
CA ASN A 63 12.80 24.44 -5.78
C ASN A 63 13.48 23.41 -6.70
N ARG A 64 14.80 23.46 -6.77
CA ARG A 64 15.62 22.69 -7.70
C ARG A 64 15.28 21.18 -7.76
N GLY A 65 14.92 20.58 -6.62
CA GLY A 65 14.54 19.17 -6.55
C GLY A 65 13.31 18.85 -7.40
N ILE A 66 12.30 19.73 -7.39
CA ILE A 66 11.08 19.56 -8.18
C ILE A 66 11.40 19.51 -9.69
N VAL A 67 12.22 20.46 -10.14
CA VAL A 67 12.62 20.56 -11.56
C VAL A 67 13.50 19.37 -11.97
N ALA A 68 14.41 18.94 -11.10
CA ALA A 68 15.29 17.81 -11.37
C ALA A 68 14.49 16.50 -11.50
N ASP A 69 13.53 16.25 -10.60
CA ASP A 69 12.66 15.08 -10.66
C ASP A 69 11.77 15.10 -11.90
N TRP A 70 11.14 16.25 -12.20
CA TRP A 70 10.35 16.38 -13.41
C TRP A 70 11.19 16.13 -14.66
N ALA A 71 12.37 16.76 -14.77
CA ALA A 71 13.25 16.59 -15.94
C ALA A 71 13.68 15.13 -16.18
N ALA A 72 13.79 14.32 -15.11
CA ALA A 72 14.08 12.90 -15.18
C ALA A 72 12.84 12.03 -15.42
N SER A 73 11.64 12.60 -15.46
CA SER A 73 10.39 11.87 -15.60
C SER A 73 10.07 11.50 -17.07
N ARG A 74 9.24 10.48 -17.25
CA ARG A 74 8.66 10.15 -18.57
C ARG A 74 7.76 11.28 -19.09
N HIS A 75 7.14 12.06 -18.20
CA HIS A 75 6.33 13.20 -18.57
C HIS A 75 7.17 14.28 -19.27
N ALA A 76 8.32 14.66 -18.73
CA ALA A 76 9.22 15.60 -19.40
C ALA A 76 9.71 15.08 -20.75
N HIS A 77 10.06 13.79 -20.83
CA HIS A 77 10.45 13.16 -22.12
C HIS A 77 9.30 13.11 -23.16
N ALA A 78 8.05 13.15 -22.68
CA ALA A 78 6.87 13.27 -23.53
C ALA A 78 6.44 14.73 -23.77
N ASN A 79 7.25 15.72 -23.39
CA ASN A 79 6.96 17.16 -23.43
C ASN A 79 5.72 17.58 -22.62
N ILE A 80 5.38 16.83 -21.54
CA ILE A 80 4.38 17.23 -20.56
C ILE A 80 5.08 18.12 -19.52
N THR A 81 4.57 19.32 -19.34
CA THR A 81 5.20 20.38 -18.55
C THR A 81 4.41 20.70 -17.28
N CYS A 82 4.92 21.62 -16.47
CA CYS A 82 4.26 22.07 -15.25
C CYS A 82 2.83 22.56 -15.50
N VAL A 83 2.62 23.32 -16.58
CA VAL A 83 1.30 23.88 -16.93
C VAL A 83 0.28 22.82 -17.33
N ASP A 84 0.72 21.68 -17.86
CA ASP A 84 -0.19 20.58 -18.23
C ASP A 84 -0.86 19.94 -16.99
N CYS A 85 -0.21 20.01 -15.83
CA CYS A 85 -0.71 19.44 -14.56
C CYS A 85 -1.27 20.53 -13.62
N HIS A 86 -0.63 21.70 -13.57
CA HIS A 86 -0.91 22.71 -12.56
C HIS A 86 -1.82 23.86 -13.03
N THR A 87 -2.23 23.90 -14.29
CA THR A 87 -3.16 24.95 -14.76
C THR A 87 -4.51 24.84 -14.06
N ALA A 88 -4.91 25.94 -13.41
CA ALA A 88 -6.20 26.06 -12.75
C ALA A 88 -7.17 26.90 -13.58
N GLY A 89 -8.44 26.52 -13.57
CA GLY A 89 -9.53 27.29 -14.16
C GLY A 89 -9.91 28.51 -13.31
N PRO A 90 -10.68 29.45 -13.88
CA PRO A 90 -11.13 30.64 -13.15
C PRO A 90 -12.01 30.31 -11.93
N ALA A 91 -12.71 29.17 -11.96
CA ALA A 91 -13.62 28.72 -10.94
C ALA A 91 -12.99 27.76 -9.92
N ASP A 92 -11.74 27.35 -10.13
CA ASP A 92 -11.08 26.43 -9.22
C ASP A 92 -10.77 27.13 -7.90
N VAL A 93 -11.29 26.57 -6.80
CA VAL A 93 -11.24 27.20 -5.47
C VAL A 93 -9.83 27.22 -4.89
N ASP A 94 -8.96 26.32 -5.35
CA ASP A 94 -7.55 26.18 -4.98
C ASP A 94 -6.59 26.92 -5.92
N ALA A 95 -7.12 27.71 -6.88
CA ALA A 95 -6.30 28.51 -7.77
C ALA A 95 -5.52 29.57 -6.97
N ASN A 96 -4.19 29.48 -7.00
CA ASN A 96 -3.33 30.42 -6.31
C ASN A 96 -3.34 31.78 -7.02
N LYS A 97 -3.90 32.79 -6.35
CA LYS A 97 -4.01 34.15 -6.85
C LYS A 97 -2.70 34.94 -6.70
N ASN A 98 -1.83 34.51 -5.80
CA ASN A 98 -0.61 35.24 -5.44
C ASN A 98 0.61 34.89 -6.31
N HIS A 99 0.46 33.87 -7.18
CA HIS A 99 1.53 33.40 -8.07
C HIS A 99 1.64 34.22 -9.38
N LEU A 100 0.83 35.26 -9.53
CA LEU A 100 0.59 35.99 -10.77
C LEU A 100 1.67 37.05 -11.15
N GLY A 101 2.84 37.08 -10.50
CA GLY A 101 3.86 38.06 -10.84
C GLY A 101 4.63 37.81 -12.13
N TYR A 102 4.71 36.57 -12.58
CA TYR A 102 5.63 36.15 -13.66
C TYR A 102 4.99 35.38 -14.80
N ILE A 103 3.81 34.80 -14.59
CA ILE A 103 3.10 33.99 -15.58
C ILE A 103 1.65 34.43 -15.66
N LYS A 104 1.03 34.29 -16.84
CA LYS A 104 -0.38 34.65 -17.06
C LYS A 104 -1.32 33.52 -16.63
N THR A 105 -0.81 32.30 -16.54
CA THR A 105 -1.55 31.09 -16.20
C THR A 105 -1.83 31.01 -14.70
N ARG A 106 -3.09 30.81 -14.32
CA ARG A 106 -3.44 30.47 -12.94
C ARG A 106 -3.00 29.05 -12.65
N ILE A 107 -2.50 28.81 -11.45
CA ILE A 107 -2.05 27.48 -11.05
C ILE A 107 -2.77 26.99 -9.79
N SER A 108 -2.94 25.68 -9.69
CA SER A 108 -3.24 24.98 -8.45
C SER A 108 -2.01 24.22 -7.95
N PRO A 109 -1.65 24.33 -6.66
CA PRO A 109 -0.58 23.49 -6.09
C PRO A 109 -1.02 22.02 -5.92
N ILE A 110 -2.32 21.74 -5.94
CA ILE A 110 -2.86 20.39 -5.85
C ILE A 110 -3.12 19.86 -7.26
N VAL A 111 -2.46 18.74 -7.60
CA VAL A 111 -2.81 17.95 -8.78
C VAL A 111 -3.63 16.75 -8.29
N SER A 112 -4.85 16.69 -8.74
CA SER A 112 -5.85 15.71 -8.33
C SER A 112 -5.94 14.54 -9.33
N PRO A 113 -6.62 13.43 -8.99
CA PRO A 113 -6.92 12.38 -9.96
C PRO A 113 -7.72 12.87 -11.18
N LYS A 114 -8.50 13.95 -11.04
CA LYS A 114 -9.23 14.58 -12.15
C LYS A 114 -8.26 15.18 -13.16
N ASP A 115 -7.18 15.80 -12.71
CA ASP A 115 -6.15 16.33 -13.60
C ASP A 115 -5.41 15.21 -14.34
N CYS A 116 -5.04 14.15 -13.62
CA CYS A 116 -4.42 12.98 -14.20
C CYS A 116 -5.31 12.30 -15.25
N SER A 117 -6.63 12.28 -15.01
CA SER A 117 -7.63 11.62 -15.88
C SER A 117 -7.72 12.21 -17.28
N ARG A 118 -7.24 13.43 -17.49
CA ARG A 118 -7.18 14.04 -18.84
C ARG A 118 -6.32 13.24 -19.81
N CYS A 119 -5.31 12.52 -19.29
CA CYS A 119 -4.42 11.67 -20.08
C CYS A 119 -4.44 10.20 -19.65
N HIS A 120 -4.86 9.91 -18.40
CA HIS A 120 -4.93 8.59 -17.77
C HIS A 120 -6.36 8.25 -17.31
N PRO A 121 -7.37 8.25 -18.22
CA PRO A 121 -8.77 8.09 -17.82
C PRO A 121 -9.10 6.70 -17.27
N SER A 122 -8.48 5.64 -17.78
CA SER A 122 -8.67 4.26 -17.31
C SER A 122 -8.15 4.09 -15.89
N GLU A 123 -6.92 4.52 -15.63
CA GLU A 123 -6.26 4.42 -14.34
C GLU A 123 -7.01 5.22 -13.27
N ALA A 124 -7.45 6.42 -13.62
CA ALA A 124 -8.24 7.26 -12.73
C ALA A 124 -9.62 6.64 -12.42
N ALA A 125 -10.29 6.05 -13.41
CA ALA A 125 -11.57 5.38 -13.22
C ALA A 125 -11.45 4.10 -12.38
N GLU A 126 -10.39 3.33 -12.57
CA GLU A 126 -10.09 2.14 -11.77
C GLU A 126 -9.76 2.52 -10.31
N TYR A 127 -8.91 3.51 -10.14
CA TYR A 127 -8.58 4.02 -8.80
C TYR A 127 -9.80 4.54 -8.06
N ALA A 128 -10.68 5.27 -8.74
CA ALA A 128 -11.92 5.79 -8.14
C ALA A 128 -12.88 4.69 -7.62
N ARG A 129 -12.78 3.47 -8.16
CA ARG A 129 -13.53 2.30 -7.65
C ARG A 129 -12.84 1.59 -6.50
N SER A 130 -11.54 1.80 -6.32
CA SER A 130 -10.75 1.11 -5.32
C SER A 130 -11.05 1.59 -3.90
N LYS A 131 -10.82 0.74 -2.91
CA LYS A 131 -10.91 1.13 -1.50
C LYS A 131 -9.92 2.26 -1.15
N HIS A 132 -8.83 2.41 -1.87
CA HIS A 132 -7.89 3.49 -1.66
C HIS A 132 -8.52 4.87 -1.85
N ALA A 133 -9.33 5.07 -2.87
CA ALA A 133 -10.04 6.34 -3.08
C ALA A 133 -11.05 6.65 -1.96
N HIS A 134 -11.49 5.64 -1.23
CA HIS A 134 -12.50 5.73 -0.17
C HIS A 134 -11.96 5.41 1.23
N THR A 135 -10.64 5.32 1.38
CA THR A 135 -9.99 4.91 2.64
C THR A 135 -10.47 5.75 3.82
N ARG A 136 -10.62 7.05 3.66
CA ARG A 136 -11.13 7.94 4.71
C ARG A 136 -12.52 7.54 5.16
N GLU A 137 -13.43 7.26 4.23
CA GLU A 137 -14.83 6.90 4.56
C GLU A 137 -14.91 5.49 5.16
N ILE A 138 -14.07 4.58 4.68
CA ILE A 138 -14.06 3.18 5.11
C ILE A 138 -13.55 3.07 6.55
N ILE A 139 -12.44 3.74 6.88
CA ILE A 139 -11.82 3.61 8.21
C ILE A 139 -12.78 4.04 9.33
N TRP A 140 -13.56 5.09 9.10
CA TRP A 140 -14.53 5.57 10.09
C TRP A 140 -15.70 4.62 10.29
N LYS A 141 -16.00 3.76 9.31
CA LYS A 141 -17.05 2.74 9.43
C LYS A 141 -16.56 1.44 10.04
N ILE A 142 -15.34 1.02 9.68
CA ILE A 142 -14.75 -0.23 10.15
C ILE A 142 -14.15 -0.06 11.56
N ASP A 143 -13.60 1.11 11.82
CA ASP A 143 -12.79 1.40 12.99
C ASP A 143 -13.14 2.74 13.65
N PRO A 144 -14.40 2.94 14.08
CA PRO A 144 -14.85 4.22 14.61
C PRO A 144 -14.09 4.63 15.88
N TRP A 145 -13.55 3.67 16.61
CA TRP A 145 -12.82 3.93 17.86
C TRP A 145 -11.49 4.63 17.63
N LEU A 146 -10.79 4.28 16.56
CA LEU A 146 -9.52 4.89 16.19
C LEU A 146 -9.68 6.41 16.02
N ASN A 147 -10.81 6.83 15.49
CA ASN A 147 -11.10 8.25 15.29
C ASN A 147 -11.50 8.98 16.58
N HIS A 148 -12.30 8.35 17.44
CA HIS A 148 -12.94 9.03 18.57
C HIS A 148 -12.39 8.63 19.94
N GLY A 149 -12.07 7.36 20.14
CA GLY A 149 -11.69 6.81 21.44
C GLY A 149 -10.22 6.87 21.75
N MET A 150 -9.35 6.63 20.78
CA MET A 150 -7.92 6.44 21.01
C MET A 150 -7.04 7.64 20.68
N ASN A 151 -7.49 8.59 19.84
CA ASN A 151 -6.62 9.64 19.33
C ASN A 151 -7.26 11.03 19.46
N ASN A 152 -6.48 12.02 19.85
CA ASN A 152 -6.86 13.42 19.73
C ASN A 152 -6.64 13.95 18.31
N SER A 153 -7.04 15.19 18.06
CA SER A 153 -6.98 15.82 16.74
C SER A 153 -5.55 15.91 16.16
N ILE A 154 -4.56 16.17 17.02
CA ILE A 154 -3.16 16.29 16.60
C ILE A 154 -2.57 14.92 16.25
N GLU A 155 -2.88 13.88 17.02
CA GLU A 155 -2.46 12.51 16.75
C GLU A 155 -3.04 12.00 15.42
N ARG A 156 -4.29 12.31 15.13
CA ARG A 156 -4.90 12.02 13.82
C ARG A 156 -4.21 12.76 12.69
N LEU A 157 -3.95 14.05 12.86
CA LEU A 157 -3.32 14.90 11.86
C LEU A 157 -1.89 14.44 11.54
N THR A 158 -1.11 14.14 12.55
CA THR A 158 0.30 13.76 12.40
C THR A 158 0.50 12.28 12.05
N GLY A 159 -0.49 11.43 12.30
CA GLY A 159 -0.47 9.98 12.07
C GLY A 159 -1.47 9.55 11.00
N CYS A 160 -2.70 9.28 11.40
CA CYS A 160 -3.72 8.59 10.59
C CYS A 160 -3.93 9.22 9.19
N TYR A 161 -3.95 10.54 9.12
CA TYR A 161 -4.28 11.26 7.89
C TYR A 161 -3.18 11.22 6.84
N HIS A 162 -1.93 10.94 7.24
CA HIS A 162 -0.85 10.76 6.25
C HIS A 162 -1.07 9.56 5.34
N CYS A 163 -1.67 8.50 5.85
CA CYS A 163 -1.99 7.31 5.07
C CYS A 163 -3.42 7.37 4.50
N HIS A 164 -4.40 7.67 5.35
CA HIS A 164 -5.83 7.58 5.01
C HIS A 164 -6.39 8.81 4.29
N GLY A 165 -5.75 9.95 4.42
CA GLY A 165 -6.17 11.21 3.82
C GLY A 165 -7.17 12.00 4.67
N THR A 166 -7.33 13.28 4.31
CA THR A 166 -8.33 14.19 4.87
C THR A 166 -9.14 14.83 3.75
N ASP A 167 -10.12 15.61 4.13
CA ASP A 167 -10.84 16.53 3.27
C ASP A 167 -10.06 17.86 3.22
N VAL A 168 -9.43 18.15 2.09
CA VAL A 168 -8.63 19.37 1.90
C VAL A 168 -9.56 20.55 1.76
N LYS A 169 -9.51 21.46 2.72
CA LYS A 169 -10.37 22.65 2.77
C LYS A 169 -9.60 23.92 2.40
N ILE A 170 -10.32 24.82 1.71
CA ILE A 170 -9.84 26.16 1.38
C ILE A 170 -10.78 27.17 1.97
N LYS A 171 -10.22 28.15 2.69
CA LYS A 171 -10.94 29.28 3.26
C LYS A 171 -10.25 30.56 2.84
N ASP A 172 -11.00 31.50 2.29
CA ASP A 172 -10.50 32.80 1.85
C ASP A 172 -9.33 32.73 0.83
N GLY A 173 -9.25 31.63 0.07
CA GLY A 173 -8.21 31.36 -0.91
C GLY A 173 -6.92 30.74 -0.35
N GLU A 174 -6.90 30.41 0.93
CA GLU A 174 -5.77 29.76 1.62
C GLU A 174 -6.15 28.38 2.11
N PHE A 175 -5.17 27.46 2.15
CA PHE A 175 -5.37 26.12 2.70
C PHE A 175 -5.62 26.19 4.22
N VAL A 176 -6.63 25.48 4.68
CA VAL A 176 -6.83 25.26 6.11
C VAL A 176 -5.72 24.35 6.63
N LYS A 177 -4.94 24.85 7.60
CA LYS A 177 -3.68 24.23 8.06
C LYS A 177 -3.83 22.75 8.49
N ASP A 178 -4.94 22.40 9.12
CA ASP A 178 -5.18 21.04 9.61
C ASP A 178 -5.61 20.07 8.50
N THR A 179 -5.73 20.54 7.26
CA THR A 179 -6.16 19.71 6.12
C THR A 179 -5.09 19.59 5.04
N TRP A 180 -4.05 20.42 5.10
CA TRP A 180 -2.95 20.47 4.15
C TRP A 180 -1.62 20.79 4.86
N PRO A 181 -0.46 20.20 4.52
CA PRO A 181 -0.25 19.21 3.45
C PRO A 181 -0.79 17.81 3.77
N ASN A 182 -1.20 17.08 2.73
CA ASN A 182 -1.82 15.76 2.84
C ASN A 182 -1.52 14.91 1.59
N VAL A 183 -1.00 13.71 1.79
CA VAL A 183 -0.61 12.78 0.73
C VAL A 183 -1.36 11.45 0.79
N GLY A 184 -2.29 11.31 1.73
CA GLY A 184 -3.02 10.07 1.96
C GLY A 184 -3.83 9.61 0.74
N VAL A 185 -3.91 8.30 0.57
CA VAL A 185 -4.55 7.67 -0.61
C VAL A 185 -6.02 8.03 -0.75
N GLY A 186 -6.74 8.26 0.35
CA GLY A 186 -8.17 8.64 0.36
C GLY A 186 -8.41 10.14 0.47
N ARG A 187 -7.45 10.98 0.15
CA ARG A 187 -7.61 12.45 0.17
C ARG A 187 -8.82 12.89 -0.65
N ILE A 188 -9.65 13.77 -0.08
CA ILE A 188 -10.70 14.46 -0.82
C ILE A 188 -10.15 15.81 -1.25
N ASN A 189 -10.14 16.06 -2.54
CA ASN A 189 -9.54 17.25 -3.13
C ASN A 189 -10.56 18.40 -3.23
N PRO A 190 -10.10 19.67 -3.30
CA PRO A 190 -11.02 20.81 -3.40
C PRO A 190 -11.94 20.78 -4.61
N ASP A 191 -11.58 20.07 -5.68
CA ASP A 191 -12.38 19.84 -6.88
C ASP A 191 -13.41 18.70 -6.72
N GLY A 192 -13.50 18.09 -5.52
CA GLY A 192 -14.40 17.01 -5.17
C GLY A 192 -13.90 15.62 -5.60
N SER A 193 -12.78 15.51 -6.29
CA SER A 193 -12.18 14.22 -6.63
C SER A 193 -11.58 13.55 -5.41
N LYS A 194 -11.56 12.20 -5.40
CA LYS A 194 -11.05 11.40 -4.29
C LYS A 194 -9.75 10.74 -4.67
N GLY A 195 -8.80 10.78 -3.74
CA GLY A 195 -7.55 10.06 -3.83
C GLY A 195 -6.33 10.90 -4.20
N SER A 196 -5.21 10.21 -4.32
CA SER A 196 -3.92 10.82 -4.62
C SER A 196 -3.04 9.84 -5.40
N CYS A 197 -2.90 10.03 -6.70
CA CYS A 197 -2.01 9.22 -7.53
C CYS A 197 -0.55 9.31 -7.06
N SER A 198 -0.17 10.46 -6.50
CA SER A 198 1.17 10.70 -5.97
C SER A 198 1.48 9.99 -4.64
N SER A 199 0.52 9.27 -4.06
CA SER A 199 0.80 8.37 -2.92
C SER A 199 1.66 7.18 -3.33
N CYS A 200 1.55 6.72 -4.58
CA CYS A 200 2.31 5.59 -5.12
C CYS A 200 3.32 6.04 -6.19
N HIS A 201 2.97 7.03 -7.01
CA HIS A 201 3.83 7.63 -8.02
C HIS A 201 4.43 8.93 -7.50
N THR A 202 5.61 8.83 -6.89
CA THR A 202 6.25 9.97 -6.22
C THR A 202 6.43 11.14 -7.19
N ARG A 203 5.88 12.27 -6.82
CA ARG A 203 6.03 13.53 -7.58
C ARG A 203 7.44 14.08 -7.36
N HIS A 204 8.08 14.63 -8.34
CA HIS A 204 7.60 14.96 -9.70
C HIS A 204 8.15 13.99 -10.74
N ARG A 205 8.76 12.88 -10.28
CA ARG A 205 9.34 11.86 -11.14
C ARG A 205 8.29 10.91 -11.72
N PHE A 206 7.24 10.62 -10.97
CA PHE A 206 6.15 9.73 -11.36
C PHE A 206 6.63 8.38 -11.90
N SER A 207 7.59 7.78 -11.21
CA SER A 207 8.28 6.57 -11.65
C SER A 207 7.39 5.34 -11.50
N ALA A 208 7.18 4.60 -12.60
CA ALA A 208 6.56 3.28 -12.53
C ALA A 208 7.48 2.26 -11.84
N ALA A 209 8.80 2.44 -11.91
CA ALA A 209 9.76 1.60 -11.22
C ALA A 209 9.62 1.72 -9.70
N GLU A 210 9.43 2.94 -9.18
CA GLU A 210 9.16 3.16 -7.75
C GLU A 210 7.85 2.50 -7.32
N ALA A 211 6.76 2.71 -8.09
CA ALA A 211 5.44 2.15 -7.78
C ALA A 211 5.39 0.61 -7.86
N ARG A 212 6.34 -0.04 -8.53
CA ARG A 212 6.46 -1.50 -8.60
C ARG A 212 7.16 -2.13 -7.40
N LYS A 213 7.98 -1.36 -6.70
CA LYS A 213 8.71 -1.83 -5.54
C LYS A 213 7.82 -1.92 -4.30
N PRO A 214 8.07 -2.88 -3.41
CA PRO A 214 7.29 -3.05 -2.18
C PRO A 214 7.23 -1.80 -1.31
N GLU A 215 8.29 -1.00 -1.29
CA GLU A 215 8.43 0.22 -0.49
C GLU A 215 7.35 1.27 -0.84
N ALA A 216 6.86 1.27 -2.07
CA ALA A 216 5.76 2.17 -2.45
C ALA A 216 4.46 1.88 -1.66
N CYS A 217 4.23 0.62 -1.33
CA CYS A 217 3.09 0.18 -0.50
C CYS A 217 3.43 0.27 0.99
N GLY A 218 4.67 -0.11 1.34
CA GLY A 218 5.17 -0.23 2.70
C GLY A 218 5.18 1.07 3.48
N GLN A 219 5.19 2.23 2.83
CA GLN A 219 5.08 3.53 3.52
C GLN A 219 3.74 3.73 4.27
N CYS A 220 2.72 2.94 3.94
CA CYS A 220 1.41 2.97 4.58
C CYS A 220 0.98 1.60 5.12
N HIS A 221 1.37 0.51 4.44
CA HIS A 221 1.08 -0.86 4.84
C HIS A 221 2.17 -1.42 5.75
N LEU A 222 2.26 -0.89 6.98
CA LEU A 222 3.26 -1.20 7.99
C LEU A 222 2.67 -1.10 9.40
N GLY A 223 3.43 -1.60 10.38
CA GLY A 223 3.11 -1.44 11.80
C GLY A 223 2.24 -2.56 12.37
N PRO A 224 1.74 -2.39 13.60
CA PRO A 224 1.17 -3.50 14.33
C PRO A 224 -0.16 -4.02 13.77
N ASP A 225 -0.90 -3.20 13.06
CA ASP A 225 -2.28 -3.45 12.64
C ASP A 225 -2.44 -3.86 11.17
N HIS A 226 -1.50 -3.50 10.32
CA HIS A 226 -1.52 -3.87 8.90
C HIS A 226 -0.08 -4.03 8.34
N PRO A 227 0.69 -4.98 8.89
CA PRO A 227 2.13 -5.13 8.67
C PRO A 227 2.44 -5.85 7.36
N GLN A 228 1.84 -5.44 6.23
CA GLN A 228 2.02 -6.18 5.00
C GLN A 228 3.44 -6.10 4.45
N ILE A 229 4.16 -4.98 4.67
CA ILE A 229 5.55 -4.88 4.22
C ILE A 229 6.45 -5.83 5.02
N GLU A 230 6.33 -5.85 6.34
CA GLU A 230 7.10 -6.72 7.22
C GLU A 230 6.80 -8.20 6.92
N ILE A 231 5.53 -8.54 6.71
CA ILE A 231 5.11 -9.90 6.30
C ILE A 231 5.72 -10.28 4.95
N TYR A 232 5.72 -9.35 3.98
CA TYR A 232 6.30 -9.58 2.67
C TYR A 232 7.82 -9.81 2.79
N GLU A 233 8.53 -8.99 3.55
CA GLU A 233 9.98 -9.10 3.75
C GLU A 233 10.39 -10.44 4.35
N GLU A 234 9.61 -10.99 5.27
CA GLU A 234 9.84 -12.30 5.88
C GLU A 234 9.35 -13.48 5.02
N SER A 235 8.57 -13.22 3.98
CA SER A 235 8.12 -14.26 3.04
C SER A 235 9.26 -14.72 2.11
N LYS A 236 9.07 -15.90 1.49
CA LYS A 236 9.99 -16.36 0.43
C LYS A 236 10.07 -15.40 -0.76
N HIS A 237 8.98 -14.72 -1.09
CA HIS A 237 8.97 -13.72 -2.15
C HIS A 237 9.83 -12.50 -1.78
N GLY A 238 9.68 -12.00 -0.57
CA GLY A 238 10.50 -10.91 -0.04
C GLY A 238 11.99 -11.29 0.05
N ALA A 239 12.29 -12.48 0.53
CA ALA A 239 13.68 -12.97 0.57
C ALA A 239 14.34 -12.99 -0.83
N ILE A 240 13.60 -13.37 -1.87
CA ILE A 240 14.08 -13.33 -3.27
C ILE A 240 14.23 -11.87 -3.74
N TYR A 241 13.27 -11.02 -3.42
CA TYR A 241 13.35 -9.59 -3.76
C TYR A 241 14.58 -8.93 -3.14
N HIS A 242 14.85 -9.17 -1.86
CA HIS A 242 16.04 -8.63 -1.20
C HIS A 242 17.36 -9.17 -1.77
N ALA A 243 17.37 -10.43 -2.20
CA ALA A 243 18.57 -11.04 -2.76
C ALA A 243 18.87 -10.58 -4.20
N GLU A 244 17.87 -10.32 -5.01
CA GLU A 244 18.02 -10.16 -6.47
C GLU A 244 17.35 -8.90 -7.06
N GLY A 245 16.53 -8.18 -6.29
CA GLY A 245 15.71 -7.08 -6.76
C GLY A 245 16.46 -5.97 -7.48
N ASP A 246 17.72 -5.71 -7.12
CA ASP A 246 18.55 -4.70 -7.79
C ASP A 246 18.86 -5.05 -9.24
N SER A 247 18.82 -6.34 -9.59
CA SER A 247 19.07 -6.82 -10.95
C SER A 247 17.81 -6.84 -11.84
N TRP A 248 16.62 -6.59 -11.28
CA TRP A 248 15.36 -6.70 -12.01
C TRP A 248 15.11 -5.51 -12.94
N ASN A 249 14.39 -5.76 -14.03
CA ASN A 249 14.04 -4.71 -14.99
C ASN A 249 12.80 -3.92 -14.53
N TRP A 250 12.99 -3.01 -13.60
CA TRP A 250 11.92 -2.16 -13.07
C TRP A 250 11.29 -1.21 -14.09
N ASN A 251 12.01 -0.92 -15.19
CA ASN A 251 11.59 0.05 -16.20
C ASN A 251 10.88 -0.59 -17.42
N ALA A 252 10.58 -1.89 -17.39
CA ALA A 252 9.79 -2.52 -18.43
C ALA A 252 8.48 -1.75 -18.69
N ALA A 253 8.02 -1.72 -19.95
CA ALA A 253 6.79 -1.03 -20.30
C ALA A 253 5.58 -1.59 -19.53
N SER A 254 4.53 -0.78 -19.37
CA SER A 254 3.27 -1.25 -18.79
C SER A 254 2.71 -2.44 -19.58
N GLY A 255 2.22 -3.46 -18.87
CA GLY A 255 1.71 -4.68 -19.47
C GLY A 255 2.77 -5.64 -20.03
N MET A 256 4.05 -5.26 -19.98
CA MET A 256 5.17 -6.07 -20.48
C MET A 256 6.15 -6.51 -19.37
N TRP A 257 5.85 -6.22 -18.14
CA TRP A 257 6.67 -6.63 -17.01
C TRP A 257 6.40 -8.10 -16.67
N THR A 258 7.34 -8.96 -17.09
CA THR A 258 7.10 -10.40 -17.24
C THR A 258 7.88 -11.20 -16.19
N PRO A 259 7.23 -12.13 -15.46
CA PRO A 259 7.91 -13.03 -14.54
C PRO A 259 8.89 -13.97 -15.26
N GLY A 260 10.03 -14.24 -14.65
CA GLY A 260 11.11 -15.05 -15.20
C GLY A 260 11.97 -14.34 -16.26
N VAL A 261 11.57 -13.15 -16.70
CA VAL A 261 12.32 -12.30 -17.63
C VAL A 261 12.75 -10.99 -16.95
N ASP A 262 11.80 -10.23 -16.42
CA ASP A 262 12.05 -8.93 -15.82
C ASP A 262 12.21 -9.03 -14.30
N TYR A 263 11.61 -10.02 -13.68
CA TYR A 263 11.69 -10.28 -12.24
C TYR A 263 11.48 -11.78 -11.92
N ARG A 264 11.98 -12.21 -10.76
CA ARG A 264 11.90 -13.63 -10.36
C ARG A 264 10.80 -13.91 -9.34
N ALA A 265 10.45 -12.97 -8.48
CA ALA A 265 9.40 -13.12 -7.49
C ALA A 265 8.42 -11.96 -7.55
N PRO A 266 7.13 -12.18 -7.21
CA PRO A 266 6.14 -11.12 -7.23
C PRO A 266 6.38 -10.10 -6.12
N THR A 267 6.14 -8.82 -6.42
CA THR A 267 5.98 -7.75 -5.44
C THR A 267 4.51 -7.49 -5.19
N CYS A 268 4.20 -6.55 -4.29
CA CYS A 268 2.82 -6.14 -4.00
C CYS A 268 2.07 -5.76 -5.27
N SER A 269 2.70 -4.97 -6.14
CA SER A 269 2.11 -4.54 -7.41
C SER A 269 1.87 -5.68 -8.40
N VAL A 270 2.68 -6.75 -8.37
CA VAL A 270 2.44 -7.93 -9.22
C VAL A 270 1.17 -8.64 -8.79
N CYS A 271 1.01 -8.90 -7.49
CA CYS A 271 -0.15 -9.59 -6.97
C CYS A 271 -1.45 -8.79 -7.14
N HIS A 272 -1.40 -7.49 -6.86
CA HIS A 272 -2.61 -6.68 -6.77
C HIS A 272 -2.95 -5.88 -8.02
N MET A 273 -2.00 -5.55 -8.89
CA MET A 273 -2.19 -4.57 -9.95
C MET A 273 -1.72 -5.00 -11.34
N SER A 274 -0.66 -5.80 -11.45
CA SER A 274 -0.04 -6.08 -12.75
C SER A 274 -0.90 -6.93 -13.67
N GLY A 275 -0.80 -6.67 -14.96
CA GLY A 275 -1.32 -7.54 -16.00
C GLY A 275 -0.48 -8.83 -16.07
N ILE A 276 -1.10 -9.97 -15.83
CA ILE A 276 -0.42 -11.26 -15.72
C ILE A 276 -1.39 -12.41 -15.96
N ASN A 277 -0.97 -13.43 -16.65
CA ASN A 277 -1.76 -14.66 -16.90
C ASN A 277 -3.21 -14.38 -17.37
N GLY A 278 -3.37 -13.49 -18.35
CA GLY A 278 -4.66 -13.09 -18.89
C GLY A 278 -5.45 -12.07 -18.07
N LEU A 279 -4.92 -11.62 -16.93
CA LEU A 279 -5.45 -10.48 -16.21
C LEU A 279 -4.93 -9.17 -16.83
N ALA A 280 -5.80 -8.16 -16.89
CA ALA A 280 -5.38 -6.81 -17.23
C ALA A 280 -4.62 -6.15 -16.07
N THR A 281 -3.80 -5.14 -16.36
CA THR A 281 -3.31 -4.20 -15.34
C THR A 281 -4.49 -3.43 -14.77
N THR A 282 -4.50 -3.22 -13.46
CA THR A 282 -5.58 -2.48 -12.78
C THR A 282 -5.03 -1.52 -11.74
N HIS A 283 -5.69 -0.38 -11.56
CA HIS A 283 -5.50 0.54 -10.43
C HIS A 283 -6.59 0.40 -9.36
N ASP A 284 -7.50 -0.55 -9.54
CA ASP A 284 -8.37 -1.01 -8.48
C ASP A 284 -7.68 -2.10 -7.65
N VAL A 285 -6.94 -1.69 -6.61
CA VAL A 285 -6.19 -2.61 -5.74
C VAL A 285 -7.08 -3.60 -5.00
N THR A 286 -8.39 -3.39 -5.00
CA THR A 286 -9.37 -4.29 -4.37
C THR A 286 -9.84 -5.40 -5.29
N GLU A 287 -9.55 -5.32 -6.59
CA GLU A 287 -10.07 -6.26 -7.60
C GLU A 287 -9.66 -7.71 -7.39
N ARG A 288 -8.57 -7.95 -6.64
CA ARG A 288 -8.03 -9.31 -6.37
C ARG A 288 -8.07 -9.71 -4.91
N LEU A 289 -8.79 -8.94 -4.07
CA LEU A 289 -8.96 -9.25 -2.65
C LEU A 289 -10.15 -10.20 -2.47
N ALA A 290 -9.86 -11.42 -2.04
CA ALA A 290 -10.87 -12.46 -1.91
C ALA A 290 -11.83 -12.25 -0.72
N TRP A 291 -11.43 -11.49 0.29
CA TRP A 291 -12.21 -11.24 1.50
C TRP A 291 -11.51 -10.24 2.43
N GLU A 292 -12.27 -9.71 3.37
CA GLU A 292 -11.80 -8.70 4.31
C GLU A 292 -11.12 -9.37 5.52
N THR A 293 -9.84 -9.14 5.68
CA THR A 293 -9.06 -9.64 6.82
C THR A 293 -8.83 -8.59 7.90
N GLN A 294 -9.27 -7.37 7.66
CA GLN A 294 -9.07 -6.27 8.61
C GLN A 294 -10.17 -6.17 9.67
N ALA A 295 -11.36 -6.71 9.39
CA ALA A 295 -12.48 -6.68 10.32
C ALA A 295 -12.23 -7.53 11.58
N PRO A 296 -12.86 -7.20 12.70
CA PRO A 296 -12.76 -7.97 13.96
C PRO A 296 -13.06 -9.46 13.76
N LEU A 297 -14.19 -9.76 13.17
CA LEU A 297 -14.60 -11.10 12.78
C LEU A 297 -14.56 -11.22 11.27
N THR A 298 -13.68 -12.05 10.76
CA THR A 298 -13.58 -12.28 9.33
C THR A 298 -14.74 -13.13 8.86
N ILE A 299 -15.65 -12.51 8.12
CA ILE A 299 -16.79 -13.15 7.45
C ILE A 299 -16.51 -13.06 5.95
N ARG A 300 -16.80 -14.14 5.22
CA ARG A 300 -16.73 -14.18 3.76
C ARG A 300 -18.14 -14.18 3.21
N PRO A 301 -18.70 -13.03 2.91
CA PRO A 301 -19.96 -12.97 2.21
C PRO A 301 -19.75 -13.44 0.76
N ASP A 302 -20.79 -14.03 0.18
CA ASP A 302 -20.78 -14.31 -1.27
C ASP A 302 -20.66 -13.00 -2.08
N LYS A 303 -21.14 -11.91 -1.51
CA LYS A 303 -21.05 -10.58 -2.04
C LYS A 303 -20.59 -9.63 -0.95
N PHE A 304 -19.45 -9.00 -1.17
CA PHE A 304 -18.89 -8.02 -0.26
C PHE A 304 -19.37 -6.62 -0.66
N GLU A 305 -20.03 -5.93 0.25
CA GLU A 305 -20.53 -4.56 0.06
C GLU A 305 -19.97 -3.56 1.07
N PRO A 306 -18.68 -3.45 1.34
CA PRO A 306 -18.23 -2.16 1.74
C PRO A 306 -17.83 -1.45 0.47
N TRP A 307 -18.20 -0.34 0.37
CA TRP A 307 -17.79 0.77 -0.39
C TRP A 307 -16.50 0.68 -1.23
N PRO A 308 -16.48 1.14 -2.45
CA PRO A 308 -17.64 1.55 -3.25
C PRO A 308 -18.17 0.43 -4.12
N ALA A 309 -17.41 -0.62 -4.35
CA ALA A 309 -17.74 -1.67 -5.30
C ALA A 309 -18.27 -2.91 -4.59
N LYS A 310 -19.13 -3.61 -5.30
CA LYS A 310 -19.60 -4.94 -4.90
C LYS A 310 -18.60 -5.95 -5.40
N THR A 311 -17.95 -6.65 -4.49
CA THR A 311 -17.00 -7.72 -4.82
C THR A 311 -17.52 -9.07 -4.38
N TYR A 312 -17.17 -10.09 -5.15
CA TYR A 312 -17.51 -11.48 -4.84
C TYR A 312 -16.22 -12.20 -4.49
N TYR A 313 -16.09 -12.69 -3.25
CA TYR A 313 -14.83 -13.24 -2.79
C TYR A 313 -14.33 -14.42 -3.63
N LYS A 314 -15.23 -15.24 -4.17
CA LYS A 314 -14.86 -16.38 -5.02
C LYS A 314 -14.27 -15.91 -6.35
N GLU A 315 -14.85 -14.89 -6.96
CA GLU A 315 -14.35 -14.31 -8.20
C GLU A 315 -13.00 -13.62 -8.00
N GLU A 316 -12.89 -12.81 -6.94
CA GLU A 316 -11.65 -12.13 -6.58
C GLU A 316 -10.52 -13.12 -6.26
N ARG A 317 -10.83 -14.20 -5.53
CA ARG A 317 -9.91 -15.30 -5.26
C ARG A 317 -9.44 -15.98 -6.54
N GLN A 318 -10.33 -16.20 -7.52
CA GLN A 318 -9.93 -16.77 -8.80
C GLN A 318 -8.98 -15.86 -9.59
N LYS A 319 -9.16 -14.54 -9.52
CA LYS A 319 -8.20 -13.59 -10.09
C LYS A 319 -6.84 -13.67 -9.39
N MET A 320 -6.81 -13.68 -8.06
CA MET A 320 -5.57 -13.85 -7.31
C MET A 320 -4.91 -15.21 -7.59
N LYS A 321 -5.69 -16.30 -7.69
CA LYS A 321 -5.19 -17.63 -8.06
C LYS A 321 -4.49 -17.61 -9.42
N LYS A 322 -5.01 -16.88 -10.43
CA LYS A 322 -4.35 -16.72 -11.73
C LYS A 322 -2.94 -16.11 -11.59
N VAL A 323 -2.74 -15.19 -10.65
CA VAL A 323 -1.40 -14.65 -10.37
C VAL A 323 -0.49 -15.75 -9.84
N CYS A 324 -0.95 -16.54 -8.87
CA CYS A 324 -0.17 -17.66 -8.30
C CYS A 324 0.24 -18.68 -9.37
N LEU A 325 -0.70 -19.02 -10.27
CA LEU A 325 -0.51 -20.02 -11.35
C LEU A 325 0.52 -19.62 -12.40
N THR A 326 1.04 -18.42 -12.36
CA THR A 326 2.17 -18.02 -13.21
C THR A 326 3.47 -18.74 -12.84
N CYS A 327 3.61 -19.14 -11.57
CA CYS A 327 4.81 -19.77 -11.03
C CYS A 327 4.52 -21.07 -10.26
N HIS A 328 3.32 -21.26 -9.74
CA HIS A 328 2.93 -22.39 -8.91
C HIS A 328 1.91 -23.30 -9.61
N SER A 329 1.86 -24.58 -9.21
CA SER A 329 0.84 -25.52 -9.67
C SER A 329 -0.53 -25.19 -9.07
N GLU A 330 -1.59 -25.69 -9.67
CA GLU A 330 -2.95 -25.50 -9.19
C GLU A 330 -3.16 -26.11 -7.81
N ASP A 331 -2.70 -27.36 -7.59
CA ASP A 331 -2.80 -28.05 -6.31
C ASP A 331 -2.11 -27.28 -5.18
N TRP A 332 -0.96 -26.68 -5.49
CA TRP A 332 -0.25 -25.85 -4.52
C TRP A 332 -1.05 -24.58 -4.15
N ALA A 333 -1.59 -23.90 -5.15
CA ALA A 333 -2.39 -22.70 -4.92
C ALA A 333 -3.68 -23.01 -4.16
N ASP A 334 -4.36 -24.10 -4.48
CA ASP A 334 -5.56 -24.54 -3.75
C ASP A 334 -5.26 -24.96 -2.32
N GLY A 335 -4.13 -25.65 -2.09
CA GLY A 335 -3.65 -25.99 -0.75
C GLY A 335 -3.36 -24.74 0.09
N HIS A 336 -2.74 -23.73 -0.51
CA HIS A 336 -2.50 -22.44 0.17
C HIS A 336 -3.82 -21.76 0.59
N PHE A 337 -4.79 -21.64 -0.30
CA PHE A 337 -6.08 -21.04 0.04
C PHE A 337 -6.88 -21.85 1.07
N SER A 338 -6.78 -23.18 1.05
CA SER A 338 -7.37 -24.03 2.08
C SER A 338 -6.76 -23.80 3.46
N ASN A 339 -5.44 -23.70 3.54
CA ASN A 339 -4.73 -23.38 4.78
C ASN A 339 -5.07 -21.98 5.30
N LEU A 340 -5.18 -21.00 4.40
CA LEU A 340 -5.63 -19.67 4.75
C LEU A 340 -7.04 -19.69 5.35
N ASP A 341 -7.96 -20.41 4.70
CA ASP A 341 -9.34 -20.57 5.18
C ASP A 341 -9.39 -21.18 6.59
N ALA A 342 -8.62 -22.25 6.81
CA ALA A 342 -8.50 -22.89 8.12
C ALA A 342 -7.92 -21.94 9.18
N SER A 343 -6.91 -21.14 8.82
CA SER A 343 -6.30 -20.14 9.72
C SER A 343 -7.30 -19.07 10.14
N VAL A 344 -8.10 -18.56 9.20
CA VAL A 344 -9.16 -17.58 9.47
C VAL A 344 -10.24 -18.17 10.37
N GLN A 345 -10.68 -19.40 10.08
CA GLN A 345 -11.68 -20.09 10.90
C GLN A 345 -11.15 -20.32 12.31
N ASN A 346 -9.90 -20.77 12.45
CA ASN A 346 -9.26 -20.96 13.75
C ASN A 346 -9.21 -19.65 14.56
N TYR A 347 -8.81 -18.55 13.93
CA TYR A 347 -8.85 -17.24 14.59
C TYR A 347 -10.27 -16.87 15.06
N ASN A 348 -11.26 -17.02 14.19
CA ASN A 348 -12.64 -16.66 14.52
C ASN A 348 -13.19 -17.50 15.69
N GLU A 349 -13.03 -18.82 15.62
CA GLU A 349 -13.71 -19.75 16.56
C GLU A 349 -12.96 -19.92 17.87
N VAL A 350 -11.62 -19.93 17.83
CA VAL A 350 -10.81 -20.24 19.00
C VAL A 350 -10.45 -18.99 19.81
N TYR A 351 -10.25 -17.87 19.13
CA TYR A 351 -9.74 -16.65 19.79
C TYR A 351 -10.79 -15.54 19.87
N TYR A 352 -11.29 -15.06 18.73
CA TYR A 352 -12.13 -13.87 18.74
C TYR A 352 -13.50 -14.07 19.39
N LYS A 353 -14.27 -15.06 18.94
CA LYS A 353 -15.65 -15.28 19.43
C LYS A 353 -15.74 -15.55 20.93
N PRO A 354 -14.87 -16.39 21.55
CA PRO A 354 -14.89 -16.57 22.99
C PRO A 354 -14.64 -15.28 23.76
N MET A 355 -13.62 -14.50 23.36
CA MET A 355 -13.30 -13.24 24.02
C MET A 355 -14.40 -12.20 23.83
N LYS A 356 -14.93 -12.11 22.61
CA LYS A 356 -16.08 -11.23 22.33
C LYS A 356 -17.28 -11.54 23.21
N LYS A 357 -17.60 -12.83 23.38
CA LYS A 357 -18.69 -13.25 24.25
C LYS A 357 -18.46 -12.83 25.71
N LEU A 358 -17.24 -12.95 26.19
CA LEU A 358 -16.87 -12.55 27.56
C LEU A 358 -16.99 -11.03 27.73
N VAL A 359 -16.48 -10.26 26.79
CA VAL A 359 -16.59 -8.79 26.82
C VAL A 359 -18.06 -8.33 26.69
N ASP A 360 -18.86 -9.01 25.89
CA ASP A 360 -20.30 -8.70 25.79
C ASP A 360 -21.02 -8.90 27.12
N GLN A 361 -20.67 -9.91 27.93
CA GLN A 361 -21.23 -10.11 29.27
C GLN A 361 -20.91 -8.95 30.19
N LEU A 362 -19.70 -8.37 30.10
CA LEU A 362 -19.33 -7.19 30.90
C LEU A 362 -20.15 -5.96 30.53
N TYR A 363 -20.40 -5.75 29.24
CA TYR A 363 -21.30 -4.68 28.78
C TYR A 363 -22.75 -4.90 29.26
N GLU A 364 -23.26 -6.13 29.22
CA GLU A 364 -24.60 -6.46 29.71
C GLU A 364 -24.74 -6.21 31.21
N GLN A 365 -23.69 -6.45 31.97
CA GLN A 365 -23.64 -6.19 33.42
C GLN A 365 -23.29 -4.74 33.76
N LYS A 366 -23.10 -3.85 32.76
CA LYS A 366 -22.71 -2.44 32.92
C LYS A 366 -21.37 -2.26 33.62
N LEU A 367 -20.47 -3.22 33.50
CA LEU A 367 -19.09 -3.14 33.99
C LEU A 367 -18.19 -2.45 32.94
N LEU A 368 -18.61 -2.42 31.68
CA LEU A 368 -18.05 -1.63 30.59
C LEU A 368 -19.15 -0.77 29.97
N SER A 369 -18.79 0.37 29.36
CA SER A 369 -19.74 1.32 28.76
C SER A 369 -19.63 1.34 27.24
N LYS A 370 -20.73 1.00 26.53
CA LYS A 370 -20.80 1.13 25.07
C LYS A 370 -20.87 2.59 24.57
N GLU A 371 -21.20 3.52 25.47
CA GLU A 371 -21.33 4.94 25.13
C GLU A 371 -19.96 5.62 24.97
N LYS A 372 -18.93 5.07 25.62
CA LYS A 372 -17.55 5.54 25.57
C LYS A 372 -16.63 4.35 25.28
N PRO A 373 -16.51 3.92 24.04
CA PRO A 373 -15.64 2.78 23.69
C PRO A 373 -14.16 3.13 23.81
N LEU A 374 -13.36 2.16 24.22
CA LEU A 374 -11.89 2.24 24.38
C LEU A 374 -11.42 3.18 25.48
N ASP A 375 -12.24 3.43 26.48
CA ASP A 375 -11.86 4.19 27.67
C ASP A 375 -11.47 3.29 28.86
N GLU A 376 -11.66 1.97 28.75
CA GLU A 376 -11.17 0.99 29.72
C GLU A 376 -10.08 0.09 29.14
N LYS A 377 -9.15 -0.30 30.01
CA LYS A 377 -8.01 -1.14 29.60
C LYS A 377 -8.44 -2.44 28.91
N LEU A 378 -9.50 -3.10 29.37
CA LEU A 378 -9.94 -4.37 28.81
C LEU A 378 -10.46 -4.21 27.37
N GLU A 379 -11.06 -3.06 27.05
CA GLU A 379 -11.47 -2.75 25.68
C GLU A 379 -10.27 -2.56 24.75
N ILE A 380 -9.19 -1.94 25.25
CA ILE A 380 -7.91 -1.84 24.52
C ILE A 380 -7.34 -3.25 24.26
N GLU A 381 -7.33 -4.13 25.29
CA GLU A 381 -6.86 -5.51 25.11
C GLU A 381 -7.70 -6.26 24.05
N MET A 382 -9.03 -6.07 24.06
CA MET A 382 -9.92 -6.67 23.05
C MET A 382 -9.71 -6.07 21.65
N TYR A 383 -9.44 -4.77 21.58
CA TYR A 383 -9.08 -4.09 20.34
C TYR A 383 -7.78 -4.64 19.77
N GLU A 384 -6.73 -4.77 20.55
CA GLU A 384 -5.44 -5.31 20.12
C GLU A 384 -5.54 -6.77 19.70
N LEU A 385 -6.36 -7.59 20.37
CA LEU A 385 -6.59 -8.99 20.00
C LEU A 385 -7.01 -9.14 18.54
N TRP A 386 -7.92 -8.29 18.05
CA TRP A 386 -8.37 -8.42 16.66
C TRP A 386 -7.60 -7.52 15.70
N HIS A 387 -7.24 -6.31 16.15
CA HIS A 387 -6.67 -5.26 15.32
C HIS A 387 -5.16 -5.45 15.11
N HIS A 388 -4.44 -5.97 16.09
CA HIS A 388 -3.01 -6.23 16.00
C HIS A 388 -2.75 -7.73 15.78
N GLU A 389 -2.84 -8.54 16.81
CA GLU A 389 -2.43 -9.95 16.75
C GLU A 389 -3.29 -10.76 15.78
N GLY A 390 -4.59 -10.53 15.77
CA GLY A 390 -5.52 -11.20 14.86
C GLY A 390 -5.26 -10.86 13.38
N ARG A 391 -4.93 -9.62 13.08
CA ARG A 391 -4.52 -9.23 11.72
C ARG A 391 -3.18 -9.83 11.34
N ARG A 392 -2.19 -9.81 12.22
CA ARG A 392 -0.88 -10.44 11.98
C ARG A 392 -1.02 -11.93 11.68
N ALA A 393 -1.81 -12.65 12.45
CA ALA A 393 -2.07 -14.06 12.22
C ALA A 393 -2.69 -14.32 10.84
N ARG A 394 -3.73 -13.58 10.48
CA ARG A 394 -4.47 -13.74 9.22
C ARG A 394 -3.69 -13.27 8.01
N PHE A 395 -3.03 -12.12 8.09
CA PHE A 395 -2.19 -11.62 7.00
C PHE A 395 -0.92 -12.46 6.82
N GLY A 396 -0.29 -12.90 7.92
CA GLY A 396 0.85 -13.80 7.87
C GLY A 396 0.51 -15.11 7.16
N ALA A 397 -0.68 -15.68 7.46
CA ALA A 397 -1.18 -16.85 6.74
C ALA A 397 -1.49 -16.55 5.26
N ALA A 398 -2.10 -15.39 4.97
CA ALA A 398 -2.46 -14.99 3.61
C ALA A 398 -1.25 -14.77 2.71
N MET A 399 -0.16 -14.21 3.24
CA MET A 399 1.05 -13.85 2.50
C MET A 399 2.22 -14.81 2.74
N MET A 400 1.95 -15.95 3.40
CA MET A 400 2.91 -17.05 3.61
C MET A 400 4.18 -16.64 4.36
N ALA A 401 4.04 -15.82 5.40
CA ALA A 401 5.10 -15.51 6.35
C ALA A 401 4.86 -16.27 7.68
N PRO A 402 5.51 -17.42 7.87
CA PRO A 402 5.21 -18.33 8.99
C PRO A 402 5.53 -17.73 10.35
N ASP A 403 6.54 -16.87 10.46
CA ASP A 403 6.90 -16.18 11.69
C ASP A 403 5.81 -15.18 12.10
N TYR A 404 5.34 -14.38 11.15
CA TYR A 404 4.23 -13.46 11.38
C TYR A 404 2.93 -14.18 11.73
N ALA A 405 2.62 -15.29 11.04
CA ALA A 405 1.43 -16.08 11.38
C ALA A 405 1.53 -16.66 12.79
N TRP A 406 2.70 -17.20 13.19
CA TRP A 406 2.88 -17.89 14.45
C TRP A 406 3.31 -16.98 15.58
N TRP A 407 4.56 -16.43 15.56
CA TRP A 407 5.12 -15.69 16.70
C TRP A 407 4.48 -14.33 16.91
N HIS A 408 4.24 -13.58 15.85
CA HIS A 408 3.60 -12.27 15.92
C HIS A 408 2.06 -12.33 15.90
N GLY A 409 1.49 -13.48 15.52
CA GLY A 409 0.05 -13.71 15.42
C GLY A 409 -0.48 -14.68 16.47
N PHE A 410 -0.58 -15.98 16.15
CA PHE A 410 -1.26 -16.96 17.00
C PHE A 410 -0.66 -17.13 18.40
N TYR A 411 0.65 -16.96 18.56
CA TYR A 411 1.29 -16.97 19.88
C TYR A 411 0.85 -15.79 20.74
N GLU A 412 0.87 -14.60 20.18
CA GLU A 412 0.46 -13.38 20.91
C GLU A 412 -1.05 -13.37 21.16
N LEU A 413 -1.89 -13.92 20.25
CA LEU A 413 -3.32 -14.12 20.49
C LEU A 413 -3.60 -14.93 21.76
N LYS A 414 -2.81 -16.01 22.01
CA LYS A 414 -2.97 -16.82 23.25
C LYS A 414 -2.68 -15.99 24.50
N LYS A 415 -1.60 -15.21 24.47
CA LYS A 415 -1.25 -14.34 25.60
C LYS A 415 -2.34 -13.29 25.83
N ARG A 416 -2.85 -12.69 24.77
CA ARG A 416 -3.90 -11.69 24.85
C ARG A 416 -5.20 -12.25 25.40
N CYS A 417 -5.60 -13.46 24.99
CA CYS A 417 -6.76 -14.13 25.57
C CYS A 417 -6.61 -14.34 27.08
N MET A 418 -5.45 -14.80 27.55
CA MET A 418 -5.19 -14.97 28.99
C MET A 418 -5.35 -13.67 29.77
N VAL A 419 -4.87 -12.54 29.21
CA VAL A 419 -4.99 -11.22 29.83
C VAL A 419 -6.46 -10.77 29.89
N ILE A 420 -7.21 -10.95 28.81
CA ILE A 420 -8.64 -10.61 28.75
C ILE A 420 -9.44 -11.45 29.74
N GLU A 421 -9.21 -12.77 29.78
CA GLU A 421 -9.89 -13.69 30.70
C GLU A 421 -9.64 -13.30 32.16
N GLU A 422 -8.37 -13.05 32.53
CA GLU A 422 -8.01 -12.67 33.91
C GLU A 422 -8.67 -11.35 34.32
N GLN A 423 -8.62 -10.33 33.46
CA GLN A 423 -9.22 -9.02 33.76
C GLN A 423 -10.75 -9.13 33.87
N ALA A 424 -11.40 -9.83 32.93
CA ALA A 424 -12.84 -10.00 32.94
C ALA A 424 -13.32 -10.76 34.20
N GLU A 425 -12.62 -11.83 34.60
CA GLU A 425 -12.93 -12.54 35.84
C GLU A 425 -12.81 -11.65 37.09
N GLN A 426 -11.78 -10.81 37.14
CA GLN A 426 -11.60 -9.88 38.24
C GLN A 426 -12.74 -8.85 38.31
N MET A 427 -13.16 -8.32 37.17
CA MET A 427 -14.28 -7.37 37.07
C MET A 427 -15.60 -8.03 37.51
N LEU A 428 -15.89 -9.24 37.01
CA LEU A 428 -17.09 -10.00 37.39
C LEU A 428 -17.13 -10.33 38.88
N LYS A 429 -15.98 -10.66 39.49
CA LYS A 429 -15.88 -10.93 40.93
C LYS A 429 -16.08 -9.70 41.79
N LYS A 430 -15.57 -8.53 41.39
CA LYS A 430 -15.69 -7.27 42.15
C LYS A 430 -17.06 -6.60 41.97
N GLY A 431 -17.69 -6.78 40.80
CA GLY A 431 -18.94 -6.12 40.46
C GLY A 431 -18.82 -4.60 40.31
N GLU A 432 -17.61 -4.10 40.11
CA GLU A 432 -17.31 -2.67 39.99
C GLU A 432 -16.85 -2.37 38.53
N PRO A 433 -17.27 -1.22 37.95
CA PRO A 433 -16.78 -0.76 36.69
C PRO A 433 -15.26 -0.56 36.68
N ALA A 434 -14.63 -0.76 35.53
CA ALA A 434 -13.21 -0.48 35.36
C ALA A 434 -12.89 1.01 35.45
N LYS A 435 -11.62 1.31 35.69
CA LYS A 435 -11.14 2.69 35.68
C LYS A 435 -11.06 3.19 34.23
N VAL A 436 -11.72 4.31 33.97
CA VAL A 436 -11.80 4.99 32.69
C VAL A 436 -10.53 5.82 32.42
N PHE A 437 -10.08 5.81 31.19
CA PHE A 437 -9.05 6.71 30.66
C PHE A 437 -9.67 7.61 29.57
N GLU A 438 -9.52 8.92 29.70
CA GLU A 438 -10.03 9.87 28.71
C GLU A 438 -8.87 10.48 27.90
N VAL A 439 -8.97 10.39 26.58
CA VAL A 439 -8.05 11.09 25.66
C VAL A 439 -8.37 12.59 25.70
N LYS A 440 -7.36 13.39 26.03
CA LYS A 440 -7.50 14.84 26.14
C LYS A 440 -7.10 15.52 24.83
N GLU A 441 -7.91 16.48 24.37
CA GLU A 441 -7.52 17.39 23.32
C GLU A 441 -6.44 18.36 23.85
N SER A 442 -5.41 18.61 23.05
CA SER A 442 -4.48 19.70 23.30
C SER A 442 -5.23 21.03 23.11
N GLY A 443 -5.15 21.94 24.03
CA GLY A 443 -5.91 23.21 24.08
C GLY A 443 -5.59 24.21 22.95
N GLY A 444 -5.41 23.77 21.73
CA GLY A 444 -5.37 24.56 20.51
C GLY A 444 -6.71 24.49 19.79
N ASP A 445 -7.05 25.54 19.07
CA ASP A 445 -8.27 25.65 18.25
C ASP A 445 -8.25 24.64 17.09
N THR A 446 -8.42 23.37 17.46
CA THR A 446 -8.57 22.28 16.52
C THR A 446 -10.07 22.13 16.27
N THR A 447 -10.53 22.74 15.20
CA THR A 447 -11.87 22.48 14.69
C THR A 447 -12.08 20.97 14.62
N LYS A 448 -13.03 20.45 15.39
CA LYS A 448 -13.47 19.06 15.24
C LYS A 448 -13.71 18.81 13.77
N PRO A 449 -13.16 17.75 13.18
CA PRO A 449 -13.50 17.44 11.80
C PRO A 449 -15.00 17.19 11.77
N ASP A 450 -15.73 18.08 11.12
CA ASP A 450 -17.13 17.88 10.80
C ASP A 450 -17.20 16.70 9.81
N PHE A 451 -17.84 15.62 10.24
CA PHE A 451 -18.10 14.42 9.44
C PHE A 451 -19.48 14.52 8.82
#